data_761382c3919e779d28b7483d03c00f92
#
_entry.id   761382c3919e779d28b7483d03c00f92
#
_cell.length_a   1.000
_cell.length_b   1.000
_cell.length_c   1.000
_cell.angle_alpha   90.00
_cell.angle_beta   90.00
_cell.angle_gamma   90.00
#
_symmetry.space_group_name_H-M   'P 1'
#
loop_
_entity.id
_entity.type
_entity.pdbx_description
1 polymer ?
#
loop_
_entity_poly.entity_id
_entity_poly.type
_entity_poly.pdbx_seq_one_letter_code
_entity_poly.pdbx_strand_id
1 'polypeptide(L)'
;MGRSKNQIPEQGFDESRREFLKISGLAALALALSTDQLSLWALEPIESVENPLTHYPNRDWEKIYRDQYRYDRTFSWVCSPNDTHACRVRAYVRNGIVVRIGSQYDYQNYSDLYGNKATVNWNPRQCEKGLSFHRLVYGPYRLKYPIVRRGWREWADAGFPDLTPEVKSKYKFDSRGTDAFEKISWDEAFTHIGRALIAIGKRYSGEDGRKKLLAQGYPEEMLQPLEGSGMRTIKMRGGMGLLGVFGKYGMYRLGNAMALLDAHIRGVDEKDAKGARIWSNYTWHGDQAP
;
A
#
# COMPACT_ATOMS: atom_id res chain seq x y z
N MET A 1 -27.59 -1.00 31.52
CA MET A 1 -27.68 0.12 30.57
C MET A 1 -27.12 -0.37 29.23
N GLY A 2 -28.01 -0.69 28.30
CA GLY A 2 -27.69 -1.31 27.03
C GLY A 2 -27.19 -0.29 26.02
N ARG A 3 -26.08 -0.60 25.34
CA ARG A 3 -25.64 0.13 24.17
C ARG A 3 -26.28 -0.45 22.91
N SER A 4 -27.10 0.38 22.28
CA SER A 4 -27.73 0.15 20.99
C SER A 4 -26.71 -0.16 19.90
N LYS A 5 -26.91 -1.26 19.17
CA LYS A 5 -26.22 -1.56 17.93
C LYS A 5 -26.79 -0.69 16.82
N ASN A 6 -26.07 0.30 16.38
CA ASN A 6 -26.38 1.01 15.14
C ASN A 6 -26.09 0.08 13.95
N GLN A 7 -27.15 -0.51 13.43
CA GLN A 7 -27.15 -1.12 12.10
C GLN A 7 -27.21 -0.01 11.06
N ILE A 8 -26.20 0.09 10.23
CA ILE A 8 -26.20 0.94 9.02
C ILE A 8 -27.04 0.20 7.97
N PRO A 9 -28.08 0.80 7.41
CA PRO A 9 -28.91 0.12 6.40
C PRO A 9 -28.14 -0.06 5.11
N GLU A 10 -27.98 -1.30 4.66
CA GLU A 10 -27.40 -1.67 3.35
C GLU A 10 -28.29 -1.34 2.14
N GLN A 11 -29.48 -0.79 2.34
CA GLN A 11 -30.48 -0.63 1.27
C GLN A 11 -30.31 0.61 0.37
N GLY A 12 -29.49 1.59 0.74
CA GLY A 12 -29.41 2.86 0.00
C GLY A 12 -28.60 2.84 -1.31
N PHE A 13 -27.72 1.86 -1.51
CA PHE A 13 -26.79 1.86 -2.65
C PHE A 13 -27.30 1.16 -3.92
N ASP A 14 -28.25 0.26 -3.80
CA ASP A 14 -28.76 -0.53 -4.93
C ASP A 14 -29.86 0.21 -5.69
N GLU A 15 -30.69 1.00 -5.02
CA GLU A 15 -31.71 1.82 -5.65
C GLU A 15 -31.13 2.97 -6.48
N SER A 16 -30.08 3.64 -6.00
CA SER A 16 -29.47 4.73 -6.76
C SER A 16 -28.76 4.26 -8.04
N ARG A 17 -28.18 3.04 -8.03
CA ARG A 17 -27.61 2.40 -9.22
C ARG A 17 -28.66 1.98 -10.24
N ARG A 18 -29.78 1.45 -9.77
CA ARG A 18 -30.92 1.09 -10.61
C ARG A 18 -31.55 2.30 -11.25
N GLU A 19 -31.77 3.36 -10.49
CA GLU A 19 -32.30 4.62 -11.00
C GLU A 19 -31.35 5.27 -12.01
N PHE A 20 -30.05 5.28 -11.73
CA PHE A 20 -29.04 5.76 -12.67
C PHE A 20 -29.05 4.97 -13.99
N LEU A 21 -29.16 3.63 -13.93
CA LEU A 21 -29.22 2.78 -15.13
C LEU A 21 -30.53 2.97 -15.90
N LYS A 22 -31.67 3.18 -15.20
CA LYS A 22 -32.95 3.49 -15.87
C LYS A 22 -32.90 4.83 -16.55
N ILE A 23 -32.39 5.87 -15.89
CA ILE A 23 -32.28 7.22 -16.46
C ILE A 23 -31.29 7.22 -17.63
N SER A 24 -30.16 6.53 -17.51
CA SER A 24 -29.16 6.42 -18.59
C SER A 24 -29.70 5.61 -19.76
N GLY A 25 -30.47 4.54 -19.52
CA GLY A 25 -31.13 3.75 -20.55
C GLY A 25 -32.22 4.51 -21.27
N LEU A 26 -33.04 5.28 -20.54
CA LEU A 26 -34.08 6.14 -21.11
C LEU A 26 -33.49 7.31 -21.91
N ALA A 27 -32.40 7.91 -21.44
CA ALA A 27 -31.69 8.96 -22.16
C ALA A 27 -31.05 8.43 -23.44
N ALA A 28 -30.43 7.24 -23.41
CA ALA A 28 -29.89 6.58 -24.60
C ALA A 28 -31.00 6.21 -25.61
N LEU A 29 -32.16 5.73 -25.13
CA LEU A 29 -33.30 5.41 -25.97
C LEU A 29 -33.94 6.67 -26.58
N ALA A 30 -34.06 7.75 -25.82
CA ALA A 30 -34.54 9.04 -26.31
C ALA A 30 -33.62 9.64 -27.39
N LEU A 31 -32.30 9.49 -27.22
CA LEU A 31 -31.31 9.87 -28.24
C LEU A 31 -31.39 8.99 -29.49
N ALA A 32 -31.66 7.70 -29.34
CA ALA A 32 -31.80 6.77 -30.47
C ALA A 32 -33.09 6.96 -31.27
N LEU A 33 -34.14 7.48 -30.63
CA LEU A 33 -35.45 7.70 -31.25
C LEU A 33 -35.60 9.09 -31.89
N SER A 34 -34.70 10.02 -31.62
CA SER A 34 -34.70 11.35 -32.21
C SER A 34 -33.90 11.36 -33.51
N THR A 35 -34.51 10.96 -34.62
CA THR A 35 -33.89 10.92 -35.94
C THR A 35 -33.44 12.30 -36.48
N ASP A 36 -33.96 13.39 -35.91
CA ASP A 36 -33.57 14.76 -36.28
C ASP A 36 -32.28 15.24 -35.57
N GLN A 37 -31.77 14.47 -34.60
CA GLN A 37 -30.56 14.86 -33.85
C GLN A 37 -29.26 14.28 -34.42
N LEU A 38 -29.33 13.42 -35.43
CA LEU A 38 -28.13 12.91 -36.10
C LEU A 38 -27.36 14.04 -36.84
N SER A 39 -27.99 15.13 -37.11
CA SER A 39 -27.32 16.33 -37.64
C SER A 39 -26.36 17.02 -36.64
N LEU A 40 -26.53 16.77 -35.33
CA LEU A 40 -25.61 17.27 -34.31
C LEU A 40 -24.23 16.59 -34.32
N TRP A 41 -24.12 15.45 -35.00
CA TRP A 41 -22.86 14.69 -35.14
C TRP A 41 -22.21 14.93 -36.51
N ALA A 42 -22.85 15.63 -37.41
CA ALA A 42 -22.20 16.16 -38.57
C ALA A 42 -21.32 17.34 -38.12
N LEU A 43 -20.06 17.05 -37.84
CA LEU A 43 -19.06 18.09 -37.65
C LEU A 43 -18.94 18.84 -38.97
N GLU A 44 -19.66 19.93 -39.10
CA GLU A 44 -19.37 20.88 -40.18
C GLU A 44 -17.94 21.36 -40.00
N PRO A 45 -17.14 21.45 -41.07
CA PRO A 45 -15.83 22.03 -40.99
C PRO A 45 -15.93 23.42 -40.39
N ILE A 46 -15.27 23.61 -39.23
CA ILE A 46 -15.22 24.93 -38.62
C ILE A 46 -14.42 25.83 -39.55
N GLU A 47 -15.04 26.91 -40.01
CA GLU A 47 -14.34 27.93 -40.79
C GLU A 47 -13.12 28.42 -39.99
N SER A 48 -12.02 28.63 -40.69
CA SER A 48 -10.81 29.20 -40.07
C SER A 48 -11.15 30.58 -39.52
N VAL A 49 -11.15 30.72 -38.21
CA VAL A 49 -11.39 31.99 -37.53
C VAL A 49 -10.09 32.45 -36.86
N GLU A 50 -9.87 33.76 -36.91
CA GLU A 50 -8.66 34.42 -36.44
C GLU A 50 -8.43 34.16 -34.92
N ASN A 51 -9.51 34.12 -34.15
CA ASN A 51 -9.48 33.75 -32.77
C ASN A 51 -10.65 32.78 -32.45
N PRO A 52 -10.42 31.46 -32.44
CA PRO A 52 -11.47 30.50 -32.18
C PRO A 52 -12.16 30.71 -30.80
N LEU A 53 -11.46 31.27 -29.83
CA LEU A 53 -11.98 31.46 -28.48
C LEU A 53 -13.06 32.55 -28.42
N THR A 54 -13.05 33.52 -29.33
CA THR A 54 -14.10 34.56 -29.42
C THR A 54 -15.32 34.09 -30.18
N HIS A 55 -15.20 33.05 -30.99
CA HIS A 55 -16.27 32.53 -31.83
C HIS A 55 -17.22 31.55 -31.09
N TYR A 56 -16.80 31.05 -29.94
CA TYR A 56 -17.63 30.20 -29.10
C TYR A 56 -18.36 31.01 -28.02
N PRO A 57 -19.62 31.44 -28.26
CA PRO A 57 -20.36 32.25 -27.30
C PRO A 57 -20.64 31.52 -25.99
N ASN A 58 -20.72 30.21 -26.05
CA ASN A 58 -20.87 29.35 -24.88
C ASN A 58 -19.62 28.51 -24.63
N ARG A 59 -18.88 28.83 -23.57
CA ARG A 59 -17.66 28.12 -23.16
C ARG A 59 -17.92 27.19 -22.00
N ASP A 60 -19.10 26.61 -21.89
CA ASP A 60 -19.45 25.74 -20.77
C ASP A 60 -18.59 24.48 -20.68
N TRP A 61 -18.11 23.98 -21.84
CA TRP A 61 -17.15 22.89 -21.86
C TRP A 61 -15.83 23.23 -21.15
N GLU A 62 -15.38 24.48 -21.20
CA GLU A 62 -14.20 24.91 -20.43
C GLU A 62 -14.48 24.88 -18.93
N LYS A 63 -15.69 25.23 -18.50
CA LYS A 63 -16.07 25.16 -17.09
C LYS A 63 -15.92 23.74 -16.55
N ILE A 64 -16.32 22.73 -17.35
CA ILE A 64 -16.15 21.32 -16.98
C ILE A 64 -14.67 20.98 -16.78
N TYR A 65 -13.81 21.36 -17.73
CA TYR A 65 -12.37 21.11 -17.59
C TYR A 65 -11.75 21.88 -16.42
N ARG A 66 -12.09 23.13 -16.25
CA ARG A 66 -11.61 23.95 -15.13
C ARG A 66 -12.08 23.39 -13.80
N ASP A 67 -13.32 22.88 -13.72
CA ASP A 67 -13.85 22.28 -12.50
C ASP A 67 -13.11 21.01 -12.08
N GLN A 68 -12.62 20.21 -13.04
CA GLN A 68 -11.79 19.04 -12.75
C GLN A 68 -10.46 19.40 -12.04
N TYR A 69 -9.97 20.61 -12.26
CA TYR A 69 -8.70 21.08 -11.68
C TYR A 69 -8.91 21.95 -10.43
N ARG A 70 -10.14 22.22 -10.01
CA ARG A 70 -10.42 22.94 -8.79
C ARG A 70 -9.93 22.17 -7.57
N TYR A 71 -9.35 22.91 -6.64
CA TYR A 71 -8.93 22.40 -5.35
C TYR A 71 -9.13 23.49 -4.30
N ASP A 72 -9.32 23.08 -3.05
CA ASP A 72 -9.47 23.97 -1.90
C ASP A 72 -8.17 24.12 -1.12
N ARG A 73 -7.29 23.10 -1.18
CA ARG A 73 -5.97 23.13 -0.54
C ARG A 73 -4.97 22.24 -1.23
N THR A 74 -3.70 22.44 -0.91
CA THR A 74 -2.60 21.59 -1.35
C THR A 74 -1.71 21.21 -0.17
N PHE A 75 -1.01 20.08 -0.28
CA PHE A 75 0.11 19.75 0.58
C PHE A 75 1.21 19.08 -0.22
N SER A 76 2.43 19.21 0.27
CA SER A 76 3.59 18.55 -0.34
C SER A 76 3.94 17.29 0.44
N TRP A 77 4.39 16.28 -0.26
CA TRP A 77 4.87 15.03 0.32
C TRP A 77 5.98 14.44 -0.55
N VAL A 78 6.64 13.41 -0.03
CA VAL A 78 7.70 12.70 -0.72
C VAL A 78 7.17 11.38 -1.22
N CYS A 79 7.27 11.16 -2.54
CA CYS A 79 6.85 9.94 -3.19
C CYS A 79 8.07 9.05 -3.46
N SER A 80 8.03 7.80 -3.00
CA SER A 80 9.08 6.82 -3.25
C SER A 80 8.58 5.41 -3.60
N PRO A 81 7.44 5.23 -4.29
CA PRO A 81 6.90 3.90 -4.57
C PRO A 81 7.66 3.17 -5.68
N ASN A 82 8.48 3.84 -6.44
CA ASN A 82 9.19 3.26 -7.58
C ASN A 82 10.68 3.12 -7.34
N ASP A 83 11.27 4.09 -6.69
CA ASP A 83 12.72 4.14 -6.49
C ASP A 83 13.06 5.10 -5.34
N THR A 84 14.37 5.21 -5.03
CA THR A 84 14.93 6.11 -4.03
C THR A 84 14.88 7.59 -4.41
N HIS A 85 14.32 7.92 -5.54
CA HIS A 85 14.31 9.30 -6.06
C HIS A 85 13.68 10.32 -5.11
N ALA A 86 12.91 9.87 -4.11
CA ALA A 86 12.30 10.74 -3.12
C ALA A 86 11.64 11.97 -3.76
N CYS A 87 10.87 11.74 -4.82
CA CYS A 87 10.25 12.81 -5.63
C CYS A 87 9.36 13.69 -4.76
N ARG A 88 9.62 14.99 -4.79
CA ARG A 88 8.73 15.96 -4.14
C ARG A 88 7.51 16.19 -4.99
N VAL A 89 6.36 15.89 -4.44
CA VAL A 89 5.07 15.98 -5.11
C VAL A 89 4.12 16.89 -4.35
N ARG A 90 3.21 17.49 -5.09
CA ARG A 90 2.12 18.30 -4.54
C ARG A 90 0.80 17.58 -4.77
N ALA A 91 0.08 17.31 -3.71
CA ALA A 91 -1.29 16.83 -3.75
C ALA A 91 -2.26 18.01 -3.77
N TYR A 92 -3.24 17.94 -4.64
CA TYR A 92 -4.34 18.89 -4.76
C TYR A 92 -5.59 18.25 -4.17
N VAL A 93 -6.16 18.88 -3.17
CA VAL A 93 -7.28 18.34 -2.38
C VAL A 93 -8.54 19.14 -2.67
N ARG A 94 -9.64 18.45 -2.84
CA ARG A 94 -10.99 19.03 -2.95
C ARG A 94 -11.92 18.26 -2.01
N ASN A 95 -12.56 18.95 -1.11
CA ASN A 95 -13.48 18.34 -0.13
C ASN A 95 -12.84 17.16 0.65
N GLY A 96 -11.57 17.28 1.02
CA GLY A 96 -10.84 16.25 1.75
C GLY A 96 -10.30 15.10 0.90
N ILE A 97 -10.54 15.08 -0.41
CA ILE A 97 -10.10 14.03 -1.33
C ILE A 97 -8.98 14.57 -2.23
N VAL A 98 -7.90 13.81 -2.38
CA VAL A 98 -6.84 14.13 -3.34
C VAL A 98 -7.36 13.86 -4.75
N VAL A 99 -7.60 14.91 -5.49
CA VAL A 99 -8.15 14.84 -6.85
C VAL A 99 -7.06 14.78 -7.92
N ARG A 100 -5.86 15.27 -7.59
CA ARG A 100 -4.72 15.30 -8.51
C ARG A 100 -3.42 15.30 -7.73
N ILE A 101 -2.38 14.74 -8.32
CA ILE A 101 -1.00 14.84 -7.87
C ILE A 101 -0.19 15.44 -9.02
N GLY A 102 0.69 16.38 -8.70
CA GLY A 102 1.60 17.01 -9.64
C GLY A 102 3.00 17.14 -9.08
N SER A 103 3.95 17.54 -9.92
CA SER A 103 5.28 17.89 -9.46
C SER A 103 5.23 19.16 -8.62
N GLN A 104 6.11 19.26 -7.64
CA GLN A 104 6.29 20.50 -6.92
C GLN A 104 7.33 21.36 -7.64
N TYR A 105 6.86 22.46 -8.22
CA TYR A 105 7.69 23.35 -9.05
C TYR A 105 8.23 24.59 -8.32
N ASP A 106 8.19 24.61 -6.99
CA ASP A 106 8.65 25.77 -6.20
C ASP A 106 10.20 25.86 -6.15
N TYR A 107 10.86 25.50 -7.24
CA TYR A 107 12.33 25.47 -7.33
C TYR A 107 12.96 26.83 -7.10
N GLN A 108 12.27 27.92 -7.34
CA GLN A 108 12.76 29.28 -7.11
C GLN A 108 13.10 29.56 -5.65
N ASN A 109 12.51 28.81 -4.74
CA ASN A 109 12.71 28.93 -3.30
C ASN A 109 13.79 28.01 -2.75
N TYR A 110 14.41 27.18 -3.58
CA TYR A 110 15.44 26.24 -3.14
C TYR A 110 16.82 26.81 -3.36
N SER A 111 17.61 26.75 -2.33
CA SER A 111 19.05 26.95 -2.37
C SER A 111 19.75 25.79 -1.69
N ASP A 112 20.95 25.47 -2.13
CA ASP A 112 21.82 24.53 -1.41
C ASP A 112 22.50 25.18 -0.22
N LEU A 113 23.35 24.43 0.48
CA LEU A 113 24.10 24.92 1.65
C LEU A 113 25.10 26.04 1.31
N TYR A 114 25.45 26.22 0.05
CA TYR A 114 26.37 27.23 -0.45
C TYR A 114 25.65 28.46 -1.00
N GLY A 115 24.31 28.50 -0.92
CA GLY A 115 23.49 29.58 -1.44
C GLY A 115 23.20 29.55 -2.92
N ASN A 116 23.60 28.49 -3.64
CA ASN A 116 23.24 28.31 -5.04
C ASN A 116 21.75 28.09 -5.18
N LYS A 117 21.11 28.84 -6.03
CA LYS A 117 19.66 28.72 -6.29
C LYS A 117 19.41 27.72 -7.41
N ALA A 118 18.32 26.97 -7.29
CA ALA A 118 17.86 26.14 -8.41
C ALA A 118 17.54 27.02 -9.63
N THR A 119 17.91 26.53 -10.81
CA THR A 119 17.72 27.25 -12.07
C THR A 119 16.42 26.84 -12.74
N VAL A 120 15.95 27.64 -13.71
CA VAL A 120 14.79 27.33 -14.55
C VAL A 120 14.96 26.02 -15.34
N ASN A 121 16.19 25.56 -15.53
CA ASN A 121 16.47 24.32 -16.21
C ASN A 121 16.34 23.09 -15.27
N TRP A 122 16.29 23.31 -13.98
CA TRP A 122 16.02 22.25 -13.03
C TRP A 122 14.51 22.00 -12.97
N ASN A 123 14.08 20.95 -13.59
CA ASN A 123 12.67 20.57 -13.67
C ASN A 123 12.42 19.28 -12.89
N PRO A 124 11.81 19.35 -11.71
CA PRO A 124 11.49 18.16 -10.95
C PRO A 124 10.52 17.30 -11.73
N ARG A 125 10.95 16.08 -12.04
CA ARG A 125 10.18 15.10 -12.81
C ARG A 125 9.69 13.98 -11.90
N GLN A 126 8.57 13.41 -12.27
CA GLN A 126 7.96 12.29 -11.59
C GLN A 126 7.61 11.21 -12.60
N CYS A 127 7.63 9.96 -12.14
CA CYS A 127 7.08 8.88 -12.93
C CYS A 127 5.54 8.82 -12.78
N GLU A 128 4.90 8.13 -13.70
CA GLU A 128 3.45 7.94 -13.72
C GLU A 128 2.90 7.30 -12.44
N LYS A 129 3.69 6.46 -11.75
CA LYS A 129 3.27 5.85 -10.48
C LYS A 129 2.99 6.91 -9.41
N GLY A 130 3.87 7.91 -9.29
CA GLY A 130 3.65 9.02 -8.36
C GLY A 130 2.46 9.87 -8.74
N LEU A 131 2.33 10.21 -10.02
CA LEU A 131 1.23 11.04 -10.53
C LEU A 131 -0.13 10.35 -10.39
N SER A 132 -0.20 9.04 -10.56
CA SER A 132 -1.43 8.26 -10.48
C SER A 132 -1.72 7.68 -9.09
N PHE A 133 -0.90 7.93 -8.09
CA PHE A 133 -0.99 7.29 -6.77
C PHE A 133 -2.35 7.50 -6.08
N HIS A 134 -2.97 8.67 -6.27
CA HIS A 134 -4.32 8.94 -5.77
C HIS A 134 -5.37 7.95 -6.33
N ARG A 135 -5.21 7.50 -7.57
CA ARG A 135 -6.10 6.49 -8.17
C ARG A 135 -5.95 5.13 -7.48
N LEU A 136 -4.75 4.79 -7.05
CA LEU A 136 -4.52 3.59 -6.25
C LEU A 136 -5.19 3.69 -4.88
N VAL A 137 -5.08 4.86 -4.23
CA VAL A 137 -5.66 5.11 -2.90
C VAL A 137 -7.19 5.01 -2.92
N TYR A 138 -7.84 5.54 -3.95
CA TYR A 138 -9.31 5.54 -4.06
C TYR A 138 -9.85 4.50 -5.03
N GLY A 139 -8.98 3.66 -5.59
CA GLY A 139 -9.34 2.65 -6.57
C GLY A 139 -10.22 1.54 -6.00
N PRO A 140 -11.00 0.87 -6.86
CA PRO A 140 -11.94 -0.18 -6.44
C PRO A 140 -11.23 -1.41 -5.87
N TYR A 141 -9.97 -1.63 -6.23
CA TYR A 141 -9.16 -2.77 -5.75
C TYR A 141 -8.40 -2.48 -4.46
N ARG A 142 -8.55 -1.28 -3.90
CA ARG A 142 -7.90 -0.96 -2.64
C ARG A 142 -8.49 -1.80 -1.51
N LEU A 143 -7.62 -2.50 -0.81
CA LEU A 143 -7.98 -3.19 0.42
C LEU A 143 -8.25 -2.14 1.51
N LYS A 144 -9.46 -2.16 2.07
CA LYS A 144 -9.91 -1.21 3.11
C LYS A 144 -9.72 -1.75 4.52
N TYR A 145 -9.50 -3.05 4.64
CA TYR A 145 -9.40 -3.78 5.89
C TYR A 145 -8.30 -4.83 5.80
N PRO A 146 -7.73 -5.25 6.93
CA PRO A 146 -6.89 -6.43 6.96
C PRO A 146 -7.66 -7.65 6.47
N ILE A 147 -6.99 -8.48 5.72
CA ILE A 147 -7.52 -9.76 5.27
C ILE A 147 -6.54 -10.86 5.66
N VAL A 148 -7.07 -12.02 6.01
CA VAL A 148 -6.30 -13.22 6.30
C VAL A 148 -6.74 -14.33 5.37
N ARG A 149 -5.80 -15.11 4.89
CA ARG A 149 -6.09 -16.31 4.12
C ARG A 149 -6.67 -17.39 5.05
N ARG A 150 -7.79 -18.00 4.65
CA ARG A 150 -8.51 -18.97 5.49
C ARG A 150 -7.63 -20.12 5.98
N GLY A 151 -6.92 -20.78 5.10
CA GLY A 151 -6.05 -21.88 5.47
C GLY A 151 -4.95 -21.47 6.44
N TRP A 152 -4.40 -20.27 6.30
CA TRP A 152 -3.44 -19.75 7.28
C TRP A 152 -4.08 -19.48 8.63
N ARG A 153 -5.30 -18.93 8.67
CA ARG A 153 -6.05 -18.69 9.90
C ARG A 153 -6.32 -19.97 10.64
N GLU A 154 -6.84 -20.98 9.95
CA GLU A 154 -7.10 -22.31 10.53
C GLU A 154 -5.82 -22.95 11.10
N TRP A 155 -4.68 -22.80 10.40
CA TRP A 155 -3.38 -23.28 10.90
C TRP A 155 -2.92 -22.53 12.15
N ALA A 156 -3.11 -21.21 12.19
CA ALA A 156 -2.78 -20.38 13.34
C ALA A 156 -3.67 -20.70 14.55
N ASP A 157 -4.95 -20.92 14.33
CA ASP A 157 -5.91 -21.29 15.40
C ASP A 157 -5.65 -22.71 15.94
N ALA A 158 -5.11 -23.60 15.11
CA ALA A 158 -4.62 -24.90 15.53
C ALA A 158 -3.30 -24.86 16.34
N GLY A 159 -2.77 -23.68 16.66
CA GLY A 159 -1.56 -23.49 17.45
C GLY A 159 -0.26 -23.61 16.66
N PHE A 160 -0.30 -23.34 15.37
CA PHE A 160 0.88 -23.36 14.49
C PHE A 160 1.57 -24.73 14.42
N PRO A 161 0.88 -25.84 14.07
CA PRO A 161 1.54 -27.15 13.97
C PRO A 161 2.71 -27.13 12.99
N ASP A 162 3.66 -28.07 13.15
CA ASP A 162 4.81 -28.15 12.26
C ASP A 162 4.38 -28.41 10.83
N LEU A 163 5.03 -27.72 9.86
CA LEU A 163 4.65 -27.72 8.45
C LEU A 163 5.16 -28.99 7.72
N THR A 164 4.60 -30.15 8.07
CA THR A 164 4.78 -31.36 7.27
C THR A 164 4.03 -31.25 5.93
N PRO A 165 4.30 -32.10 4.92
CA PRO A 165 3.56 -32.12 3.68
C PRO A 165 2.03 -32.21 3.89
N GLU A 166 1.60 -33.05 4.82
CA GLU A 166 0.18 -33.28 5.17
C GLU A 166 -0.43 -32.00 5.78
N VAL A 167 0.28 -31.36 6.71
CA VAL A 167 -0.16 -30.10 7.32
C VAL A 167 -0.24 -28.98 6.28
N LYS A 168 0.74 -28.90 5.39
CA LYS A 168 0.72 -27.91 4.29
C LYS A 168 -0.49 -28.11 3.38
N SER A 169 -0.80 -29.34 3.00
CA SER A 169 -1.97 -29.67 2.18
C SER A 169 -3.26 -29.39 2.94
N LYS A 170 -3.38 -29.84 4.21
CA LYS A 170 -4.56 -29.60 5.04
C LYS A 170 -4.93 -28.12 5.14
N TYR A 171 -3.95 -27.25 5.37
CA TYR A 171 -4.16 -25.81 5.52
C TYR A 171 -3.90 -25.03 4.23
N LYS A 172 -3.87 -25.68 3.09
CA LYS A 172 -3.80 -25.08 1.76
C LYS A 172 -2.62 -24.13 1.57
N PHE A 173 -1.44 -24.47 2.11
CA PHE A 173 -0.24 -23.63 1.97
C PHE A 173 0.24 -23.50 0.51
N ASP A 174 -0.13 -24.43 -0.34
CA ASP A 174 0.11 -24.49 -1.78
C ASP A 174 -0.91 -23.68 -2.61
N SER A 175 -2.00 -23.24 -1.99
CA SER A 175 -3.13 -22.59 -2.67
C SER A 175 -3.05 -21.05 -2.62
N ARG A 176 -1.86 -20.49 -2.74
CA ARG A 176 -1.68 -19.03 -2.77
C ARG A 176 -2.36 -18.42 -3.99
N GLY A 177 -3.26 -17.46 -3.74
CA GLY A 177 -4.05 -16.79 -4.78
C GLY A 177 -5.37 -17.48 -5.11
N THR A 178 -5.59 -18.72 -4.68
CA THR A 178 -6.83 -19.48 -4.93
C THR A 178 -7.61 -19.81 -3.65
N ASP A 179 -6.98 -19.70 -2.49
CA ASP A 179 -7.65 -19.86 -1.20
C ASP A 179 -8.53 -18.63 -0.89
N ALA A 180 -9.59 -18.82 -0.11
CA ALA A 180 -10.47 -17.74 0.31
C ALA A 180 -9.76 -16.79 1.28
N PHE A 181 -10.09 -15.50 1.16
CA PHE A 181 -9.68 -14.47 2.11
C PHE A 181 -10.85 -14.08 3.00
N GLU A 182 -10.56 -13.84 4.26
CA GLU A 182 -11.51 -13.39 5.26
C GLU A 182 -11.10 -12.00 5.76
N LYS A 183 -12.08 -11.13 5.89
CA LYS A 183 -11.89 -9.80 6.49
C LYS A 183 -11.79 -9.96 8.00
N ILE A 184 -10.77 -9.32 8.58
CA ILE A 184 -10.55 -9.29 10.03
C ILE A 184 -10.39 -7.85 10.52
N SER A 185 -10.48 -7.66 11.83
CA SER A 185 -10.15 -6.39 12.48
C SER A 185 -8.64 -6.17 12.53
N TRP A 186 -8.21 -4.93 12.78
CA TRP A 186 -6.79 -4.64 13.02
C TRP A 186 -6.30 -5.32 14.30
N ASP A 187 -7.11 -5.43 15.34
CA ASP A 187 -6.73 -6.08 16.60
C ASP A 187 -6.51 -7.59 16.38
N GLU A 188 -7.39 -8.24 15.61
CA GLU A 188 -7.20 -9.63 15.20
C GLU A 188 -5.91 -9.80 14.37
N ALA A 189 -5.66 -8.89 13.42
CA ALA A 189 -4.46 -8.95 12.59
C ALA A 189 -3.19 -8.85 13.45
N PHE A 190 -3.13 -7.90 14.37
CA PHE A 190 -1.98 -7.75 15.28
C PHE A 190 -1.84 -8.93 16.22
N THR A 191 -2.94 -9.48 16.72
CA THR A 191 -2.94 -10.68 17.56
C THR A 191 -2.39 -11.89 16.80
N HIS A 192 -2.84 -12.13 15.57
CA HIS A 192 -2.34 -13.20 14.74
C HIS A 192 -0.85 -13.05 14.42
N ILE A 193 -0.39 -11.85 14.08
CA ILE A 193 1.02 -11.57 13.82
C ILE A 193 1.86 -11.81 15.06
N GLY A 194 1.45 -11.30 16.23
CA GLY A 194 2.15 -11.49 17.50
C GLY A 194 2.27 -12.96 17.88
N ARG A 195 1.16 -13.72 17.79
CA ARG A 195 1.16 -15.17 18.06
C ARG A 195 2.09 -15.92 17.10
N ALA A 196 2.12 -15.55 15.83
CA ALA A 196 3.01 -16.20 14.86
C ALA A 196 4.49 -15.93 15.19
N LEU A 197 4.85 -14.69 15.53
CA LEU A 197 6.22 -14.34 15.94
C LEU A 197 6.65 -15.11 17.21
N ILE A 198 5.78 -15.20 18.22
CA ILE A 198 6.02 -15.98 19.44
C ILE A 198 6.21 -17.47 19.10
N ALA A 199 5.36 -18.02 18.24
CA ALA A 199 5.44 -19.42 17.84
C ALA A 199 6.76 -19.73 17.12
N ILE A 200 7.24 -18.85 16.23
CA ILE A 200 8.53 -18.98 15.55
C ILE A 200 9.66 -18.91 16.58
N GLY A 201 9.65 -17.89 17.44
CA GLY A 201 10.66 -17.75 18.48
C GLY A 201 10.78 -18.98 19.36
N LYS A 202 9.66 -19.47 19.91
CA LYS A 202 9.65 -20.67 20.75
C LYS A 202 10.10 -21.93 20.00
N ARG A 203 9.66 -22.10 18.76
CA ARG A 203 9.94 -23.30 17.96
C ARG A 203 11.41 -23.50 17.66
N TYR A 204 12.11 -22.42 17.36
CA TYR A 204 13.48 -22.45 16.83
C TYR A 204 14.52 -21.92 17.82
N SER A 205 14.16 -21.70 19.08
CA SER A 205 15.11 -21.32 20.13
C SER A 205 15.74 -22.52 20.81
N GLY A 206 16.96 -22.35 21.29
CA GLY A 206 17.71 -23.33 22.04
C GLY A 206 18.14 -24.55 21.23
N GLU A 207 18.56 -25.60 21.94
CA GLU A 207 19.05 -26.84 21.32
C GLU A 207 17.95 -27.59 20.56
N ASP A 208 16.73 -27.58 21.06
CA ASP A 208 15.61 -28.21 20.36
C ASP A 208 15.26 -27.51 19.05
N GLY A 209 15.34 -26.20 19.05
CA GLY A 209 15.18 -25.38 17.81
C GLY A 209 16.28 -25.67 16.80
N ARG A 210 17.54 -25.84 17.28
CA ARG A 210 18.67 -26.24 16.45
C ARG A 210 18.46 -27.61 15.82
N LYS A 211 18.06 -28.60 16.59
CA LYS A 211 17.75 -29.97 16.07
C LYS A 211 16.65 -29.93 15.00
N LYS A 212 15.60 -29.15 15.21
CA LYS A 212 14.53 -28.98 14.21
C LYS A 212 15.04 -28.39 12.91
N LEU A 213 15.90 -27.37 12.95
CA LEU A 213 16.46 -26.76 11.77
C LEU A 213 17.37 -27.73 11.01
N LEU A 214 18.20 -28.50 11.71
CA LEU A 214 19.02 -29.53 11.08
C LEU A 214 18.14 -30.62 10.41
N ALA A 215 17.06 -31.04 11.07
CA ALA A 215 16.11 -32.00 10.51
C ALA A 215 15.37 -31.42 9.26
N GLN A 216 15.27 -30.13 9.13
CA GLN A 216 14.73 -29.45 7.95
C GLN A 216 15.76 -29.27 6.83
N GLY A 217 17.01 -29.75 7.02
CA GLY A 217 18.06 -29.72 6.01
C GLY A 217 18.92 -28.45 6.00
N TYR A 218 18.83 -27.60 7.03
CA TYR A 218 19.74 -26.47 7.17
C TYR A 218 21.11 -26.94 7.62
N PRO A 219 22.21 -26.57 6.94
CA PRO A 219 23.55 -26.98 7.35
C PRO A 219 23.99 -26.25 8.62
N GLU A 220 24.84 -26.91 9.41
CA GLU A 220 25.32 -26.41 10.70
C GLU A 220 25.88 -24.99 10.67
N GLU A 221 26.63 -24.68 9.64
CA GLU A 221 27.23 -23.35 9.44
C GLU A 221 26.21 -22.23 9.33
N MET A 222 24.99 -22.53 8.85
CA MET A 222 23.91 -21.55 8.80
C MET A 222 23.21 -21.33 10.15
N LEU A 223 23.42 -22.22 11.10
CA LEU A 223 22.81 -22.15 12.43
C LEU A 223 23.66 -21.35 13.42
N GLN A 224 24.99 -21.31 13.23
CA GLN A 224 25.89 -20.56 14.10
C GLN A 224 25.50 -19.07 14.26
N PRO A 225 25.16 -18.32 13.20
CA PRO A 225 24.76 -16.93 13.33
C PRO A 225 23.42 -16.70 14.05
N LEU A 226 22.67 -17.77 14.32
CA LEU A 226 21.41 -17.67 15.07
C LEU A 226 21.68 -17.51 16.57
N GLU A 227 22.82 -17.96 17.07
CA GLU A 227 23.21 -17.87 18.48
C GLU A 227 22.13 -18.43 19.43
N GLY A 228 21.46 -19.49 19.01
CA GLY A 228 20.38 -20.13 19.76
C GLY A 228 19.06 -19.37 19.82
N SER A 229 18.92 -18.27 19.07
CA SER A 229 17.69 -17.46 19.04
C SER A 229 16.80 -17.85 17.86
N GLY A 230 15.58 -18.29 18.15
CA GLY A 230 14.55 -18.50 17.14
C GLY A 230 14.12 -17.22 16.44
N MET A 231 14.23 -16.05 17.07
CA MET A 231 13.95 -14.78 16.44
C MET A 231 14.93 -14.44 15.32
N ARG A 232 16.17 -14.92 15.38
CA ARG A 232 17.16 -14.74 14.30
C ARG A 232 16.89 -15.57 13.06
N THR A 233 15.96 -16.52 13.09
CA THR A 233 15.47 -17.18 11.88
C THR A 233 14.61 -16.24 11.03
N ILE A 234 14.07 -15.19 11.63
CA ILE A 234 13.29 -14.18 10.95
C ILE A 234 14.23 -13.16 10.29
N LYS A 235 14.07 -12.98 9.01
CA LYS A 235 14.79 -11.98 8.23
C LYS A 235 13.85 -10.89 7.80
N MET A 236 14.02 -9.69 8.36
CA MET A 236 13.28 -8.50 7.96
C MET A 236 14.00 -7.85 6.78
N ARG A 237 13.33 -7.75 5.66
CA ARG A 237 13.88 -7.13 4.46
C ARG A 237 13.24 -5.77 4.23
N GLY A 238 14.09 -4.74 4.15
CA GLY A 238 13.68 -3.43 3.68
C GLY A 238 13.99 -3.28 2.20
N GLY A 239 13.14 -2.57 1.50
CA GLY A 239 13.38 -2.11 0.14
C GLY A 239 13.34 -0.59 0.10
N MET A 240 13.30 -0.03 -1.10
CA MET A 240 13.29 1.41 -1.35
C MET A 240 12.21 2.18 -0.59
N GLY A 241 11.01 1.67 -0.58
CA GLY A 241 9.88 2.30 0.13
C GLY A 241 10.08 2.41 1.64
N LEU A 242 11.00 1.66 2.23
CA LEU A 242 11.34 1.70 3.65
C LEU A 242 12.54 2.59 3.97
N LEU A 243 13.15 3.22 2.98
CA LEU A 243 14.25 4.16 3.20
C LEU A 243 13.81 5.48 3.84
N GLY A 244 12.51 5.75 3.84
CA GLY A 244 11.96 6.86 4.61
C GLY A 244 12.16 6.70 6.12
N VAL A 245 12.36 7.82 6.82
CA VAL A 245 12.63 7.85 8.26
C VAL A 245 11.64 7.01 9.06
N PHE A 246 10.35 7.13 8.76
CA PHE A 246 9.30 6.40 9.48
C PHE A 246 9.35 4.89 9.25
N GLY A 247 9.64 4.45 8.02
CA GLY A 247 9.77 3.05 7.68
C GLY A 247 10.94 2.39 8.41
N LYS A 248 12.12 3.02 8.40
CA LYS A 248 13.29 2.56 9.14
C LYS A 248 13.03 2.52 10.65
N TYR A 249 12.44 3.58 11.18
CA TYR A 249 12.14 3.66 12.61
C TYR A 249 11.18 2.54 13.05
N GLY A 250 10.16 2.26 12.26
CA GLY A 250 9.22 1.17 12.51
C GLY A 250 9.92 -0.21 12.51
N MET A 251 10.82 -0.44 11.55
CA MET A 251 11.60 -1.68 11.49
C MET A 251 12.51 -1.86 12.71
N TYR A 252 13.24 -0.83 13.11
CA TYR A 252 14.12 -0.90 14.29
C TYR A 252 13.31 -1.10 15.58
N ARG A 253 12.19 -0.42 15.76
CA ARG A 253 11.31 -0.65 16.90
C ARG A 253 10.79 -2.08 16.95
N LEU A 254 10.35 -2.62 15.82
CA LEU A 254 9.92 -4.02 15.76
C LEU A 254 11.08 -4.97 16.05
N GLY A 255 12.25 -4.72 15.49
CA GLY A 255 13.46 -5.52 15.77
C GLY A 255 13.83 -5.54 17.25
N ASN A 256 13.76 -4.37 17.92
CA ASN A 256 14.01 -4.27 19.35
C ASN A 256 12.95 -5.01 20.18
N ALA A 257 11.66 -4.89 19.82
CA ALA A 257 10.60 -5.64 20.48
C ALA A 257 10.78 -7.16 20.32
N MET A 258 11.24 -7.61 19.16
CA MET A 258 11.58 -9.01 18.92
C MET A 258 12.79 -9.48 19.75
N ALA A 259 13.76 -8.60 19.99
CA ALA A 259 14.87 -8.91 20.90
C ALA A 259 14.39 -9.08 22.35
N LEU A 260 13.55 -8.20 22.84
CA LEU A 260 12.95 -8.36 24.18
C LEU A 260 12.13 -9.65 24.30
N LEU A 261 11.39 -10.00 23.25
CA LEU A 261 10.67 -11.26 23.17
C LEU A 261 11.63 -12.48 23.20
N ASP A 262 12.76 -12.39 22.51
CA ASP A 262 13.81 -13.41 22.53
C ASP A 262 14.39 -13.60 23.93
N ALA A 263 14.70 -12.50 24.63
CA ALA A 263 15.17 -12.55 26.01
C ALA A 263 14.18 -13.32 26.91
N HIS A 264 12.89 -13.01 26.77
CA HIS A 264 11.84 -13.68 27.53
C HIS A 264 11.73 -15.17 27.17
N ILE A 265 11.78 -15.52 25.89
CA ILE A 265 11.65 -16.93 25.44
C ILE A 265 12.84 -17.78 25.89
N ARG A 266 14.07 -17.26 25.80
CA ARG A 266 15.28 -17.97 26.17
C ARG A 266 15.65 -17.86 27.65
N GLY A 267 15.02 -16.92 28.39
CA GLY A 267 15.36 -16.66 29.78
C GLY A 267 16.76 -16.08 29.94
N VAL A 268 17.21 -15.22 29.01
CA VAL A 268 18.52 -14.56 29.05
C VAL A 268 18.36 -13.09 29.40
N ASP A 269 19.49 -12.45 29.81
CA ASP A 269 19.52 -11.02 30.05
C ASP A 269 19.23 -10.23 28.76
N GLU A 270 18.60 -9.06 28.87
CA GLU A 270 18.26 -8.23 27.71
C GLU A 270 19.48 -7.84 26.86
N LYS A 271 20.65 -7.69 27.51
CA LYS A 271 21.91 -7.42 26.79
C LYS A 271 22.36 -8.58 25.88
N ASP A 272 21.94 -9.82 26.20
CA ASP A 272 22.25 -11.02 25.44
C ASP A 272 21.12 -11.41 24.47
N ALA A 273 20.07 -10.60 24.42
CA ALA A 273 18.93 -10.79 23.54
C ALA A 273 19.31 -10.62 22.06
N LYS A 274 18.66 -11.42 21.21
CA LYS A 274 18.92 -11.43 19.76
C LYS A 274 17.60 -11.18 19.00
N GLY A 275 17.47 -10.01 18.42
CA GLY A 275 16.33 -9.67 17.58
C GLY A 275 16.40 -10.32 16.18
N ALA A 276 15.34 -10.11 15.40
CA ALA A 276 15.32 -10.48 14.00
C ALA A 276 16.45 -9.78 13.23
N ARG A 277 16.98 -10.47 12.23
CA ARG A 277 17.99 -9.86 11.36
C ARG A 277 17.32 -8.87 10.40
N ILE A 278 17.85 -7.65 10.35
CA ILE A 278 17.40 -6.63 9.42
C ILE A 278 18.31 -6.64 8.20
N TRP A 279 17.75 -6.71 7.03
CA TRP A 279 18.48 -6.80 5.79
C TRP A 279 17.92 -5.82 4.75
N SER A 280 18.80 -5.04 4.11
CA SER A 280 18.42 -4.25 2.95
C SER A 280 18.51 -5.08 1.67
N ASN A 281 17.51 -4.99 0.80
CA ASN A 281 17.52 -5.67 -0.50
C ASN A 281 18.26 -4.90 -1.59
N TYR A 282 19.06 -3.92 -1.21
CA TYR A 282 19.66 -2.95 -2.13
C TYR A 282 21.04 -3.37 -2.64
N THR A 283 21.20 -4.62 -3.03
CA THR A 283 22.49 -5.15 -3.43
C THR A 283 23.02 -4.57 -4.75
N TRP A 284 22.15 -4.25 -5.68
CA TRP A 284 22.54 -3.74 -6.99
C TRP A 284 22.90 -2.24 -6.99
N HIS A 285 22.50 -1.51 -5.96
CA HIS A 285 22.95 -0.14 -5.71
C HIS A 285 24.16 -0.06 -4.74
N GLY A 286 24.71 -1.18 -4.34
CA GLY A 286 25.80 -1.22 -3.38
C GLY A 286 25.41 -0.94 -1.94
N ASP A 287 24.14 -0.77 -1.64
CA ASP A 287 23.65 -0.64 -0.28
C ASP A 287 23.79 -1.97 0.43
N GLN A 288 24.75 -2.06 1.31
CA GLN A 288 25.00 -3.23 2.12
C GLN A 288 24.21 -3.12 3.42
N ALA A 289 23.55 -4.19 3.80
CA ALA A 289 23.07 -4.29 5.16
C ALA A 289 24.26 -4.53 6.08
N PRO A 290 24.32 -3.88 7.22
CA PRO A 290 25.35 -4.15 8.22
C PRO A 290 25.21 -5.54 8.82
#